data_7fc3819dd57e20193730eb651c6d0326
#
_entry.id   7fc3819dd57e20193730eb651c6d0326
#
_cell.length_a   1.000
_cell.length_b   1.000
_cell.length_c   1.000
_cell.angle_alpha   90.00
_cell.angle_beta   90.00
_cell.angle_gamma   90.00
#
_symmetry.space_group_name_H-M   'P 1'
#
loop_
_entity.id
_entity.type
_entity.pdbx_description
1 polymer ?
#
loop_
_entity_poly.entity_id
_entity_poly.type
_entity_poly.pdbx_seq_one_letter_code
_entity_poly.pdbx_strand_id
1 'polypeptide(L)'
;MTSAQLDFSRIDLRGQAPTTAELRHRLPRGGTDVDSVIPTVAPIVDQVREGGARAALEIGQRFDGVTPDSVRVPAEVIDAAVGTLADDVIAALEEAIKRVRAFHSAIRPEDKQVEVAPGGIVTERFIPVQRVGLYAPGGNAVYPSSVIMNVVPAQEAGVESLVVASPPQEGGWPHPTVLAACKLLGVDEVWAVGGAQAVALLAHGSTAEGGEELEPVDMVTGPGNIFVTAAKRLCRSVVGIDSEAGPTEIAVLADESANAVEIAYDLISQAEHDTMAASVLITDSVKLADEVVAEMNERYHITENSERVAEALGGQQSGVVLVDDIAAGIRAANAYGAEHLEIHTEDSHAVAAQITNAGAIFIGRFSPVPLGDYAAGSNHVLPTSGTARHSSGLSTLTFLKSVHVIDYNEEGLRGVADTVITLSKLSLIHI
;
A
#
# COMPACT_ATOMS: atom_id res chain seq x y z
N MET A 1 -26.89 -19.12 -22.93
CA MET A 1 -25.78 -19.85 -22.30
C MET A 1 -26.00 -19.72 -20.81
N THR A 2 -26.14 -20.83 -20.06
CA THR A 2 -26.21 -20.77 -18.61
C THR A 2 -24.84 -20.32 -18.13
N SER A 3 -24.76 -19.11 -17.54
CA SER A 3 -23.55 -18.64 -16.88
C SER A 3 -23.11 -19.69 -15.85
N ALA A 4 -21.81 -20.03 -15.84
CA ALA A 4 -21.29 -20.91 -14.81
C ALA A 4 -21.54 -20.23 -13.45
N GLN A 5 -22.06 -21.00 -12.51
CA GLN A 5 -22.28 -20.52 -11.15
C GLN A 5 -20.90 -20.30 -10.49
N LEU A 6 -20.70 -19.17 -9.81
CA LEU A 6 -19.48 -18.89 -9.06
C LEU A 6 -19.33 -19.91 -7.92
N ASP A 7 -18.16 -20.50 -7.81
CA ASP A 7 -17.79 -21.38 -6.70
C ASP A 7 -17.27 -20.54 -5.51
N PHE A 8 -18.16 -19.75 -4.90
CA PHE A 8 -17.79 -18.89 -3.77
C PHE A 8 -17.85 -19.70 -2.48
N SER A 9 -16.68 -19.99 -1.88
CA SER A 9 -16.53 -20.90 -0.76
C SER A 9 -17.26 -20.41 0.50
N ARG A 10 -17.63 -21.35 1.38
CA ARG A 10 -18.30 -21.02 2.66
C ARG A 10 -17.64 -21.74 3.83
N ILE A 11 -17.26 -20.97 4.83
CA ILE A 11 -16.70 -21.44 6.11
C ILE A 11 -17.74 -21.16 7.20
N ASP A 12 -18.21 -22.20 7.88
CA ASP A 12 -19.15 -22.08 9.00
C ASP A 12 -18.40 -22.19 10.34
N LEU A 13 -18.34 -21.09 11.08
CA LEU A 13 -17.72 -20.98 12.39
C LEU A 13 -18.75 -20.96 13.53
N ARG A 14 -20.04 -21.04 13.22
CA ARG A 14 -21.12 -21.00 14.22
C ARG A 14 -21.04 -22.17 15.18
N GLY A 15 -21.37 -21.90 16.45
CA GLY A 15 -21.24 -22.87 17.54
C GLY A 15 -19.79 -23.22 17.89
N GLN A 16 -18.81 -22.47 17.37
CA GLN A 16 -17.39 -22.69 17.63
C GLN A 16 -16.81 -21.45 18.30
N ALA A 17 -15.79 -21.65 19.14
CA ALA A 17 -15.07 -20.57 19.80
C ALA A 17 -13.57 -20.62 19.43
N PRO A 18 -13.22 -20.41 18.15
CA PRO A 18 -11.84 -20.52 17.72
C PRO A 18 -10.99 -19.41 18.35
N THR A 19 -9.76 -19.76 18.68
CA THR A 19 -8.72 -18.80 19.09
C THR A 19 -8.32 -17.91 17.90
N THR A 20 -7.68 -16.79 18.18
CA THR A 20 -7.16 -15.90 17.11
C THR A 20 -6.21 -16.63 16.17
N ALA A 21 -5.39 -17.56 16.68
CA ALA A 21 -4.48 -18.35 15.85
C ALA A 21 -5.25 -19.29 14.91
N GLU A 22 -6.28 -19.98 15.40
CA GLU A 22 -7.14 -20.85 14.60
C GLU A 22 -7.91 -20.04 13.53
N LEU A 23 -8.42 -18.86 13.88
CA LEU A 23 -9.06 -17.96 12.91
C LEU A 23 -8.12 -17.62 11.77
N ARG A 24 -6.87 -17.23 12.06
CA ARG A 24 -5.85 -16.89 11.04
C ARG A 24 -5.57 -18.03 10.07
N HIS A 25 -5.66 -19.28 10.52
CA HIS A 25 -5.45 -20.45 9.66
C HIS A 25 -6.68 -20.85 8.85
N ARG A 26 -7.87 -20.52 9.33
CA ARG A 26 -9.13 -20.96 8.74
C ARG A 26 -9.78 -19.95 7.82
N LEU A 27 -9.51 -18.68 8.04
CA LEU A 27 -10.09 -17.60 7.22
C LEU A 27 -9.54 -17.65 5.80
N PRO A 28 -10.35 -17.36 4.78
CA PRO A 28 -9.93 -17.38 3.39
C PRO A 28 -8.84 -16.36 3.18
N ARG A 29 -7.69 -16.79 2.68
CA ARG A 29 -6.58 -15.88 2.35
C ARG A 29 -5.73 -16.48 1.24
N GLY A 30 -5.42 -15.65 0.25
CA GLY A 30 -4.42 -15.97 -0.75
C GLY A 30 -3.02 -15.95 -0.14
N GLY A 31 -2.21 -16.91 -0.50
CA GLY A 31 -0.80 -16.92 -0.13
C GLY A 31 0.02 -16.24 -1.21
N THR A 32 0.71 -15.14 -0.89
CA THR A 32 1.82 -14.67 -1.72
C THR A 32 3.10 -15.19 -1.08
N ASP A 33 3.64 -16.24 -1.63
CA ASP A 33 4.96 -16.73 -1.23
C ASP A 33 6.03 -15.90 -1.95
N VAL A 34 6.34 -14.73 -1.37
CA VAL A 34 7.41 -13.86 -1.90
C VAL A 34 8.75 -14.60 -1.93
N ASP A 35 8.96 -15.55 -1.03
CA ASP A 35 10.19 -16.34 -0.97
C ASP A 35 10.35 -17.22 -2.22
N SER A 36 9.26 -17.69 -2.81
CA SER A 36 9.28 -18.51 -4.04
C SER A 36 9.87 -17.78 -5.25
N VAL A 37 9.76 -16.45 -5.33
CA VAL A 37 10.27 -15.65 -6.45
C VAL A 37 11.63 -14.99 -6.17
N ILE A 38 12.14 -15.04 -4.93
CA ILE A 38 13.46 -14.51 -4.57
C ILE A 38 14.58 -15.06 -5.48
N PRO A 39 14.65 -16.38 -5.80
CA PRO A 39 15.69 -16.89 -6.69
C PRO A 39 15.65 -16.31 -8.11
N THR A 40 14.48 -15.86 -8.57
CA THR A 40 14.30 -15.21 -9.86
C THR A 40 14.68 -13.73 -9.82
N VAL A 41 14.38 -13.05 -8.71
CA VAL A 41 14.56 -11.60 -8.56
C VAL A 41 15.98 -11.23 -8.14
N ALA A 42 16.63 -12.03 -7.30
CA ALA A 42 17.99 -11.74 -6.83
C ALA A 42 18.99 -11.49 -7.96
N PRO A 43 19.06 -12.31 -9.04
CA PRO A 43 19.93 -12.04 -10.18
C PRO A 43 19.61 -10.72 -10.90
N ILE A 44 18.34 -10.30 -10.92
CA ILE A 44 17.91 -9.02 -11.51
C ILE A 44 18.49 -7.86 -10.69
N VAL A 45 18.33 -7.93 -9.37
CA VAL A 45 18.86 -6.91 -8.45
C VAL A 45 20.38 -6.79 -8.57
N ASP A 46 21.09 -7.95 -8.63
CA ASP A 46 22.53 -7.98 -8.77
C ASP A 46 23.00 -7.39 -10.11
N GLN A 47 22.33 -7.75 -11.23
CA GLN A 47 22.64 -7.20 -12.55
C GLN A 47 22.48 -5.68 -12.62
N VAL A 48 21.40 -5.14 -12.00
CA VAL A 48 21.17 -3.68 -11.97
C VAL A 48 22.19 -3.00 -11.06
N ARG A 49 22.51 -3.59 -9.91
CA ARG A 49 23.54 -3.05 -9.00
C ARG A 49 24.91 -2.90 -9.69
N GLU A 50 25.28 -3.85 -10.56
CA GLU A 50 26.56 -3.86 -11.26
C GLU A 50 26.54 -3.05 -12.57
N GLY A 51 25.44 -3.11 -13.33
CA GLY A 51 25.32 -2.57 -14.68
C GLY A 51 24.51 -1.28 -14.80
N GLY A 52 23.90 -0.81 -13.70
CA GLY A 52 23.16 0.46 -13.65
C GLY A 52 21.98 0.56 -14.62
N ALA A 53 21.80 1.74 -15.19
CA ALA A 53 20.70 2.06 -16.11
C ALA A 53 20.67 1.14 -17.34
N ARG A 54 21.84 0.80 -17.90
CA ARG A 54 21.94 -0.10 -19.06
C ARG A 54 21.36 -1.47 -18.76
N ALA A 55 21.74 -2.07 -17.63
CA ALA A 55 21.21 -3.37 -17.21
C ALA A 55 19.70 -3.30 -16.97
N ALA A 56 19.21 -2.24 -16.36
CA ALA A 56 17.78 -2.05 -16.13
C ALA A 56 16.99 -1.96 -17.45
N LEU A 57 17.50 -1.26 -18.46
CA LEU A 57 16.89 -1.15 -19.79
C LEU A 57 16.91 -2.51 -20.53
N GLU A 58 18.03 -3.26 -20.48
CA GLU A 58 18.13 -4.59 -21.07
C GLU A 58 17.15 -5.59 -20.44
N ILE A 59 16.92 -5.49 -19.13
CA ILE A 59 15.94 -6.29 -18.41
C ILE A 59 14.53 -5.86 -18.80
N GLY A 60 14.25 -4.55 -18.87
CA GLY A 60 12.98 -4.00 -19.34
C GLY A 60 12.62 -4.49 -20.74
N GLN A 61 13.56 -4.49 -21.69
CA GLN A 61 13.34 -5.02 -23.02
C GLN A 61 12.87 -6.48 -23.02
N ARG A 62 13.38 -7.30 -22.10
CA ARG A 62 12.98 -8.72 -22.01
C ARG A 62 11.57 -8.93 -21.47
N PHE A 63 11.13 -8.07 -20.53
CA PHE A 63 9.85 -8.25 -19.83
C PHE A 63 8.75 -7.33 -20.35
N ASP A 64 9.07 -6.09 -20.69
CA ASP A 64 8.11 -5.08 -21.14
C ASP A 64 8.08 -4.96 -22.68
N GLY A 65 9.08 -5.52 -23.38
CA GLY A 65 9.18 -5.46 -24.84
C GLY A 65 9.52 -4.08 -25.39
N VAL A 66 9.82 -3.11 -24.51
CA VAL A 66 10.09 -1.71 -24.84
C VAL A 66 11.43 -1.29 -24.26
N THR A 67 12.21 -0.54 -25.03
CA THR A 67 13.44 0.08 -24.56
C THR A 67 13.36 1.58 -24.84
N PRO A 68 13.19 2.42 -23.81
CA PRO A 68 13.29 3.86 -23.97
C PRO A 68 14.72 4.28 -24.32
N ASP A 69 14.88 5.46 -24.95
CA ASP A 69 16.19 6.01 -25.30
C ASP A 69 17.04 6.37 -24.07
N SER A 70 16.37 6.70 -22.95
CA SER A 70 16.97 6.95 -21.64
C SER A 70 16.03 6.50 -20.53
N VAL A 71 16.59 6.23 -19.35
CA VAL A 71 15.76 5.94 -18.15
C VAL A 71 15.03 7.20 -17.72
N ARG A 72 15.71 8.34 -17.67
CA ARG A 72 15.11 9.61 -17.28
C ARG A 72 14.20 10.14 -18.39
N VAL A 73 12.94 10.38 -18.05
CA VAL A 73 11.97 10.98 -18.97
C VAL A 73 12.34 12.46 -19.21
N PRO A 74 12.44 12.91 -20.46
CA PRO A 74 12.71 14.33 -20.76
C PRO A 74 11.63 15.25 -20.19
N ALA A 75 12.05 16.44 -19.71
CA ALA A 75 11.13 17.41 -19.09
C ALA A 75 9.99 17.83 -20.04
N GLU A 76 10.29 17.97 -21.33
CA GLU A 76 9.30 18.32 -22.36
C GLU A 76 8.21 17.25 -22.54
N VAL A 77 8.52 15.98 -22.29
CA VAL A 77 7.54 14.87 -22.33
C VAL A 77 6.60 14.97 -21.13
N ILE A 78 7.15 15.24 -19.94
CA ILE A 78 6.36 15.44 -18.72
C ILE A 78 5.48 16.68 -18.86
N ASP A 79 6.03 17.79 -19.38
CA ASP A 79 5.33 19.06 -19.56
C ASP A 79 4.16 18.94 -20.55
N ALA A 80 4.35 18.17 -21.62
CA ALA A 80 3.32 17.97 -22.64
C ALA A 80 2.16 17.04 -22.17
N ALA A 81 2.39 16.21 -21.17
CA ALA A 81 1.46 15.15 -20.78
C ALA A 81 0.07 15.67 -20.36
N VAL A 82 0.00 16.78 -19.60
CA VAL A 82 -1.26 17.38 -19.17
C VAL A 82 -2.12 17.77 -20.36
N GLY A 83 -1.54 18.33 -21.41
CA GLY A 83 -2.25 18.75 -22.64
C GLY A 83 -2.80 17.59 -23.47
N THR A 84 -2.46 16.34 -23.14
CA THR A 84 -3.00 15.15 -23.82
C THR A 84 -4.26 14.58 -23.17
N LEU A 85 -4.62 15.06 -21.97
CA LEU A 85 -5.76 14.57 -21.20
C LEU A 85 -7.01 15.40 -21.46
N ALA A 86 -8.17 14.78 -21.28
CA ALA A 86 -9.44 15.50 -21.28
C ALA A 86 -9.58 16.37 -20.01
N ASP A 87 -10.29 17.48 -20.11
CA ASP A 87 -10.44 18.47 -19.03
C ASP A 87 -11.07 17.87 -17.75
N ASP A 88 -11.99 16.93 -17.88
CA ASP A 88 -12.64 16.23 -16.77
C ASP A 88 -11.65 15.31 -16.02
N VAL A 89 -10.72 14.68 -16.74
CA VAL A 89 -9.66 13.86 -16.13
C VAL A 89 -8.69 14.75 -15.33
N ILE A 90 -8.31 15.90 -15.89
CA ILE A 90 -7.45 16.87 -15.19
C ILE A 90 -8.15 17.35 -13.91
N ALA A 91 -9.42 17.75 -14.01
CA ALA A 91 -10.19 18.21 -12.86
C ALA A 91 -10.32 17.13 -11.77
N ALA A 92 -10.48 15.86 -12.15
CA ALA A 92 -10.54 14.74 -11.22
C ALA A 92 -9.21 14.51 -10.50
N LEU A 93 -8.08 14.58 -11.22
CA LEU A 93 -6.74 14.48 -10.63
C LEU A 93 -6.46 15.64 -9.65
N GLU A 94 -6.82 16.87 -10.00
CA GLU A 94 -6.66 18.04 -9.14
C GLU A 94 -7.51 17.94 -7.86
N GLU A 95 -8.76 17.48 -7.96
CA GLU A 95 -9.61 17.28 -6.77
C GLU A 95 -9.07 16.16 -5.88
N ALA A 96 -8.59 15.05 -6.44
CA ALA A 96 -7.92 13.99 -5.68
C ALA A 96 -6.68 14.50 -4.96
N ILE A 97 -5.79 15.22 -5.65
CA ILE A 97 -4.59 15.85 -5.07
C ILE A 97 -4.98 16.77 -3.90
N LYS A 98 -5.97 17.63 -4.11
CA LYS A 98 -6.43 18.57 -3.08
C LYS A 98 -6.92 17.85 -1.81
N ARG A 99 -7.70 16.77 -1.95
CA ARG A 99 -8.25 16.02 -0.81
C ARG A 99 -7.17 15.25 -0.06
N VAL A 100 -6.30 14.54 -0.79
CA VAL A 100 -5.18 13.80 -0.20
C VAL A 100 -4.24 14.77 0.52
N ARG A 101 -3.95 15.93 -0.08
CA ARG A 101 -3.11 16.96 0.54
C ARG A 101 -3.73 17.51 1.83
N ALA A 102 -5.02 17.81 1.81
CA ALA A 102 -5.71 18.33 2.98
C ALA A 102 -5.62 17.40 4.19
N PHE A 103 -5.81 16.09 3.97
CA PHE A 103 -5.71 15.11 5.03
C PHE A 103 -4.26 14.92 5.51
N HIS A 104 -3.31 14.70 4.59
CA HIS A 104 -1.92 14.39 4.92
C HIS A 104 -1.17 15.58 5.55
N SER A 105 -1.52 16.81 5.18
CA SER A 105 -1.04 18.01 5.86
C SER A 105 -1.52 18.08 7.30
N ALA A 106 -2.81 17.78 7.54
CA ALA A 106 -3.41 17.85 8.86
C ALA A 106 -2.88 16.79 9.85
N ILE A 107 -2.46 15.62 9.36
CA ILE A 107 -1.93 14.53 10.21
C ILE A 107 -0.42 14.57 10.40
N ARG A 108 0.29 15.53 9.82
CA ARG A 108 1.74 15.67 10.03
C ARG A 108 2.03 15.92 11.51
N PRO A 109 2.90 15.13 12.16
CA PRO A 109 3.22 15.32 13.57
C PRO A 109 4.09 16.56 13.76
N GLU A 110 3.95 17.17 14.94
CA GLU A 110 4.82 18.23 15.42
C GLU A 110 5.89 17.69 16.35
N ASP A 111 7.05 18.36 16.41
CA ASP A 111 8.12 18.06 17.37
C ASP A 111 7.57 18.20 18.80
N LYS A 112 7.96 17.28 19.68
CA LYS A 112 7.54 17.26 21.08
C LYS A 112 8.72 17.38 22.02
N GLN A 113 8.65 18.33 22.93
CA GLN A 113 9.66 18.58 23.96
C GLN A 113 9.10 18.20 25.33
N VAL A 114 9.89 17.44 26.09
CA VAL A 114 9.56 17.01 27.45
C VAL A 114 10.73 17.34 28.37
N GLU A 115 10.47 18.11 29.43
CA GLU A 115 11.40 18.25 30.54
C GLU A 115 11.27 17.02 31.45
N VAL A 116 12.25 16.13 31.41
CA VAL A 116 12.24 14.85 32.15
C VAL A 116 12.81 14.99 33.56
N ALA A 117 13.58 16.05 33.79
CA ALA A 117 14.13 16.47 35.10
C ALA A 117 14.48 17.95 35.03
N PRO A 118 14.65 18.68 36.17
CA PRO A 118 15.13 20.04 36.15
C PRO A 118 16.44 20.16 35.36
N GLY A 119 16.44 20.93 34.28
CA GLY A 119 17.61 21.10 33.41
C GLY A 119 17.91 19.92 32.48
N GLY A 120 17.00 18.95 32.34
CA GLY A 120 17.10 17.83 31.42
C GLY A 120 15.90 17.80 30.47
N ILE A 121 16.14 18.08 29.20
CA ILE A 121 15.12 18.15 28.14
C ILE A 121 15.37 17.05 27.13
N VAL A 122 14.31 16.34 26.73
CA VAL A 122 14.33 15.39 25.61
C VAL A 122 13.31 15.86 24.58
N THR A 123 13.76 16.04 23.34
CA THR A 123 12.93 16.45 22.22
C THR A 123 12.82 15.31 21.22
N GLU A 124 11.62 14.92 20.85
CA GLU A 124 11.35 14.10 19.67
C GLU A 124 11.20 15.02 18.45
N ARG A 125 12.11 14.88 17.48
CA ARG A 125 12.08 15.62 16.23
C ARG A 125 11.69 14.74 15.07
N PHE A 126 10.78 15.21 14.22
CA PHE A 126 10.37 14.53 12.99
C PHE A 126 11.12 15.11 11.79
N ILE A 127 12.06 14.34 11.26
CA ILE A 127 12.96 14.76 10.19
C ILE A 127 12.61 14.00 8.92
N PRO A 128 12.32 14.68 7.79
CA PRO A 128 12.04 14.01 6.51
C PRO A 128 13.18 13.10 6.04
N VAL A 129 12.83 12.04 5.33
CA VAL A 129 13.76 11.32 4.46
C VAL A 129 14.20 12.29 3.36
N GLN A 130 15.47 12.27 2.95
CA GLN A 130 15.99 13.28 2.03
C GLN A 130 15.55 13.03 0.59
N ARG A 131 15.66 11.76 0.12
CA ARG A 131 15.32 11.39 -1.25
C ARG A 131 14.50 10.11 -1.28
N VAL A 132 13.37 10.13 -2.00
CA VAL A 132 12.42 9.01 -2.04
C VAL A 132 12.11 8.62 -3.48
N GLY A 133 12.17 7.33 -3.77
CA GLY A 133 11.72 6.72 -5.00
C GLY A 133 10.30 6.18 -4.87
N LEU A 134 9.42 6.60 -5.75
CA LEU A 134 7.99 6.29 -5.74
C LEU A 134 7.68 5.40 -6.94
N TYR A 135 7.36 4.13 -6.70
CA TYR A 135 7.00 3.22 -7.77
C TYR A 135 5.52 3.31 -8.12
N ALA A 136 5.19 3.65 -9.35
CA ALA A 136 3.85 3.65 -9.90
C ALA A 136 3.70 2.48 -10.89
N PRO A 137 2.86 1.47 -10.59
CA PRO A 137 2.66 0.33 -11.49
C PRO A 137 2.10 0.77 -12.84
N GLY A 138 2.39 -0.03 -13.86
CA GLY A 138 1.82 0.07 -15.21
C GLY A 138 1.62 -1.33 -15.77
N GLY A 139 1.10 -1.45 -16.97
CA GLY A 139 0.81 -2.72 -17.64
C GLY A 139 -0.67 -2.86 -17.95
N ASN A 140 -1.35 -3.84 -17.37
CA ASN A 140 -2.79 -4.12 -17.66
C ASN A 140 -3.74 -3.02 -17.17
N ALA A 141 -3.30 -2.17 -16.25
CA ALA A 141 -4.06 -1.01 -15.76
C ALA A 141 -3.11 0.17 -15.50
N VAL A 142 -3.66 1.37 -15.54
CA VAL A 142 -2.93 2.62 -15.32
C VAL A 142 -3.39 3.23 -14.00
N TYR A 143 -2.44 3.53 -13.12
CA TYR A 143 -2.72 4.00 -11.76
C TYR A 143 -2.15 5.40 -11.48
N PRO A 144 -2.71 6.49 -12.07
CA PRO A 144 -2.30 7.84 -11.72
C PRO A 144 -2.55 8.16 -10.24
N SER A 145 -3.52 7.50 -9.62
CA SER A 145 -3.79 7.59 -8.18
C SER A 145 -2.58 7.12 -7.36
N SER A 146 -1.83 6.10 -7.80
CA SER A 146 -0.61 5.65 -7.10
C SER A 146 0.46 6.74 -7.06
N VAL A 147 0.54 7.60 -8.08
CA VAL A 147 1.43 8.78 -8.04
C VAL A 147 0.97 9.75 -6.96
N ILE A 148 -0.33 10.10 -6.95
CA ILE A 148 -0.91 11.03 -5.96
C ILE A 148 -0.70 10.51 -4.54
N MET A 149 -1.05 9.23 -4.30
CA MET A 149 -1.01 8.60 -2.98
C MET A 149 0.41 8.43 -2.42
N ASN A 150 1.43 8.41 -3.26
CA ASN A 150 2.83 8.38 -2.83
C ASN A 150 3.44 9.78 -2.74
N VAL A 151 3.26 10.63 -3.77
CA VAL A 151 3.91 11.94 -3.85
C VAL A 151 3.37 12.90 -2.80
N VAL A 152 2.04 13.00 -2.64
CA VAL A 152 1.45 13.99 -1.73
C VAL A 152 1.91 13.79 -0.29
N PRO A 153 1.83 12.58 0.31
CA PRO A 153 2.32 12.37 1.68
C PRO A 153 3.81 12.66 1.83
N ALA A 154 4.63 12.34 0.82
CA ALA A 154 6.06 12.64 0.83
C ALA A 154 6.32 14.16 0.81
N GLN A 155 5.58 14.91 -0.02
CA GLN A 155 5.66 16.38 -0.05
C GLN A 155 5.21 16.99 1.28
N GLU A 156 4.10 16.53 1.87
CA GLU A 156 3.60 17.02 3.15
C GLU A 156 4.53 16.65 4.32
N ALA A 157 5.29 15.56 4.22
CA ALA A 157 6.36 15.26 5.16
C ALA A 157 7.53 16.23 5.05
N GLY A 158 7.72 16.89 3.89
CA GLY A 158 8.84 17.78 3.60
C GLY A 158 10.02 17.08 2.93
N VAL A 159 9.78 15.99 2.21
CA VAL A 159 10.81 15.33 1.37
C VAL A 159 11.24 16.29 0.26
N GLU A 160 12.53 16.55 0.15
CA GLU A 160 13.06 17.54 -0.79
C GLU A 160 13.27 16.97 -2.20
N SER A 161 13.59 15.68 -2.31
CA SER A 161 13.91 15.03 -3.58
C SER A 161 13.03 13.81 -3.81
N LEU A 162 12.28 13.86 -4.91
CA LEU A 162 11.33 12.80 -5.30
C LEU A 162 11.63 12.31 -6.72
N VAL A 163 11.65 11.02 -6.90
CA VAL A 163 11.68 10.38 -8.22
C VAL A 163 10.53 9.39 -8.35
N VAL A 164 9.79 9.48 -9.46
CA VAL A 164 8.73 8.51 -9.80
C VAL A 164 9.26 7.54 -10.84
N ALA A 165 9.21 6.25 -10.56
CA ALA A 165 9.52 5.21 -11.54
C ALA A 165 8.23 4.52 -11.99
N SER A 166 8.03 4.39 -13.30
CA SER A 166 6.88 3.70 -13.89
C SER A 166 7.28 3.02 -15.21
N PRO A 167 6.74 1.84 -15.53
CA PRO A 167 7.12 1.12 -16.74
C PRO A 167 6.77 1.92 -17.99
N PRO A 168 7.64 1.89 -19.02
CA PRO A 168 7.36 2.51 -20.30
C PRO A 168 6.24 1.77 -21.05
N GLN A 169 5.47 2.52 -21.85
CA GLN A 169 4.51 2.02 -22.82
C GLN A 169 5.15 1.95 -24.21
N GLU A 170 4.41 1.53 -25.23
CA GLU A 170 4.89 1.40 -26.62
C GLU A 170 5.62 2.66 -27.14
N GLY A 171 5.27 3.86 -26.64
CA GLY A 171 5.95 5.12 -26.98
C GLY A 171 7.30 5.34 -26.29
N GLY A 172 7.77 4.40 -25.49
CA GLY A 172 9.05 4.50 -24.74
C GLY A 172 8.97 5.27 -23.42
N TRP A 173 7.82 5.87 -23.10
CA TRP A 173 7.62 6.63 -21.86
C TRP A 173 6.47 6.06 -21.03
N PRO A 174 6.42 6.35 -19.71
CA PRO A 174 5.26 6.01 -18.89
C PRO A 174 3.94 6.55 -19.46
N HIS A 175 2.84 5.96 -19.05
CA HIS A 175 1.51 6.37 -19.54
C HIS A 175 1.27 7.87 -19.32
N PRO A 176 0.66 8.60 -20.30
CA PRO A 176 0.45 10.06 -20.21
C PRO A 176 -0.26 10.52 -18.93
N THR A 177 -1.22 9.74 -18.40
CA THR A 177 -1.89 10.10 -17.14
C THR A 177 -0.97 10.03 -15.91
N VAL A 178 0.01 9.12 -15.91
CA VAL A 178 1.05 9.04 -14.86
C VAL A 178 1.96 10.27 -14.93
N LEU A 179 2.42 10.63 -16.14
CA LEU A 179 3.24 11.82 -16.38
C LEU A 179 2.48 13.10 -16.04
N ALA A 180 1.21 13.18 -16.39
CA ALA A 180 0.37 14.34 -16.07
C ALA A 180 0.18 14.47 -14.54
N ALA A 181 -0.04 13.37 -13.81
CA ALA A 181 -0.09 13.40 -12.35
C ALA A 181 1.24 13.90 -11.75
N CYS A 182 2.39 13.44 -12.28
CA CYS A 182 3.71 13.96 -11.89
C CYS A 182 3.81 15.48 -12.14
N LYS A 183 3.41 15.94 -13.33
CA LYS A 183 3.42 17.38 -13.66
C LYS A 183 2.54 18.21 -12.74
N LEU A 184 1.30 17.78 -12.48
CA LEU A 184 0.37 18.48 -11.59
C LEU A 184 0.89 18.55 -10.14
N LEU A 185 1.70 17.58 -9.74
CA LEU A 185 2.34 17.51 -8.42
C LEU A 185 3.72 18.21 -8.37
N GLY A 186 4.24 18.71 -9.50
CA GLY A 186 5.56 19.35 -9.57
C GLY A 186 6.73 18.37 -9.42
N VAL A 187 6.54 17.10 -9.83
CA VAL A 187 7.60 16.10 -9.87
C VAL A 187 8.26 16.15 -11.26
N ASP A 188 9.52 16.60 -11.31
CA ASP A 188 10.27 16.77 -12.55
C ASP A 188 11.20 15.59 -12.87
N GLU A 189 11.40 14.67 -11.92
CA GLU A 189 12.22 13.48 -12.12
C GLU A 189 11.35 12.23 -12.21
N VAL A 190 11.22 11.71 -13.44
CA VAL A 190 10.48 10.48 -13.73
C VAL A 190 11.40 9.52 -14.47
N TRP A 191 11.39 8.23 -14.06
CA TRP A 191 12.17 7.17 -14.69
C TRP A 191 11.25 6.19 -15.41
N ALA A 192 11.52 6.00 -16.71
CA ALA A 192 10.81 5.05 -17.58
C ALA A 192 11.34 3.63 -17.39
N VAL A 193 11.08 3.05 -16.22
CA VAL A 193 11.52 1.71 -15.83
C VAL A 193 10.49 1.07 -14.91
N GLY A 194 10.17 -0.21 -15.14
CA GLY A 194 9.19 -0.97 -14.38
C GLY A 194 9.80 -2.17 -13.65
N GLY A 195 8.96 -2.94 -12.95
CA GLY A 195 9.33 -4.23 -12.38
C GLY A 195 10.40 -4.19 -11.27
N ALA A 196 10.98 -5.36 -11.02
CA ALA A 196 12.03 -5.54 -10.00
C ALA A 196 13.28 -4.69 -10.30
N GLN A 197 13.62 -4.48 -11.58
CA GLN A 197 14.75 -3.68 -11.99
C GLN A 197 14.57 -2.19 -11.69
N ALA A 198 13.34 -1.67 -11.64
CA ALA A 198 13.06 -0.31 -11.21
C ALA A 198 13.40 -0.12 -9.72
N VAL A 199 12.98 -1.05 -8.87
CA VAL A 199 13.31 -1.02 -7.43
C VAL A 199 14.81 -1.09 -7.21
N ALA A 200 15.50 -2.00 -7.92
CA ALA A 200 16.95 -2.14 -7.83
C ALA A 200 17.66 -0.87 -8.29
N LEU A 201 17.19 -0.24 -9.37
CA LEU A 201 17.77 1.00 -9.90
C LEU A 201 17.54 2.18 -8.95
N LEU A 202 16.35 2.30 -8.36
CA LEU A 202 16.06 3.30 -7.32
C LEU A 202 17.01 3.11 -6.11
N ALA A 203 17.21 1.86 -5.67
CA ALA A 203 18.01 1.55 -4.49
C ALA A 203 19.53 1.76 -4.72
N HIS A 204 20.06 1.46 -5.89
CA HIS A 204 21.50 1.47 -6.16
C HIS A 204 21.96 2.62 -7.04
N GLY A 205 21.03 3.28 -7.76
CA GLY A 205 21.38 4.29 -8.72
C GLY A 205 22.13 3.75 -9.94
N SER A 206 22.77 4.66 -10.69
CA SER A 206 23.61 4.33 -11.82
C SER A 206 24.69 5.40 -11.99
N THR A 207 25.91 4.98 -12.35
CA THR A 207 26.99 5.89 -12.76
C THR A 207 26.97 6.10 -14.26
N ALA A 208 27.73 7.08 -14.76
CA ALA A 208 27.88 7.33 -16.21
C ALA A 208 28.42 6.09 -16.97
N GLU A 209 29.24 5.25 -16.33
CA GLU A 209 29.72 3.97 -16.89
C GLU A 209 28.57 2.97 -17.07
N GLY A 210 27.55 3.02 -16.24
CA GLY A 210 26.30 2.25 -16.33
C GLY A 210 25.32 2.76 -17.38
N GLY A 211 25.69 3.76 -18.17
CA GLY A 211 24.90 4.32 -19.28
C GLY A 211 24.30 5.69 -18.98
N GLU A 212 23.71 5.90 -17.83
CA GLU A 212 23.11 7.17 -17.38
C GLU A 212 23.41 7.37 -15.91
N GLU A 213 23.72 8.58 -15.49
CA GLU A 213 23.96 8.90 -14.08
C GLU A 213 22.63 9.17 -13.38
N LEU A 214 22.29 8.28 -12.45
CA LEU A 214 21.05 8.31 -11.67
C LEU A 214 21.39 8.19 -10.18
N GLU A 215 20.97 9.18 -9.41
CA GLU A 215 21.23 9.21 -7.97
C GLU A 215 20.33 8.20 -7.25
N PRO A 216 20.86 7.34 -6.34
CA PRO A 216 20.06 6.42 -5.56
C PRO A 216 19.18 7.15 -4.55
N VAL A 217 18.15 6.46 -4.06
CA VAL A 217 17.23 6.99 -3.05
C VAL A 217 17.48 6.39 -1.67
N ASP A 218 16.99 7.06 -0.62
CA ASP A 218 17.04 6.55 0.75
C ASP A 218 15.86 5.62 1.07
N MET A 219 14.75 5.74 0.33
CA MET A 219 13.54 4.98 0.55
C MET A 219 12.81 4.71 -0.76
N VAL A 220 12.25 3.49 -0.92
CA VAL A 220 11.40 3.11 -2.04
C VAL A 220 10.00 2.80 -1.52
N THR A 221 8.98 3.44 -2.09
CA THR A 221 7.57 3.21 -1.78
C THR A 221 6.73 2.91 -3.02
N GLY A 222 5.51 2.49 -2.82
CA GLY A 222 4.54 2.23 -3.88
C GLY A 222 4.17 0.75 -4.03
N PRO A 223 2.93 0.49 -4.53
CA PRO A 223 2.44 -0.86 -4.75
C PRO A 223 3.12 -1.52 -5.95
N GLY A 224 3.06 -2.84 -6.03
CA GLY A 224 3.59 -3.58 -7.16
C GLY A 224 3.25 -5.06 -7.06
N ASN A 225 3.59 -5.81 -8.12
CA ASN A 225 3.41 -7.25 -8.13
C ASN A 225 4.44 -7.96 -7.22
N ILE A 226 4.33 -9.27 -7.10
CA ILE A 226 5.21 -10.10 -6.27
C ILE A 226 6.70 -9.90 -6.55
N PHE A 227 7.10 -9.62 -7.80
CA PHE A 227 8.50 -9.40 -8.18
C PHE A 227 9.01 -8.05 -7.67
N VAL A 228 8.17 -7.01 -7.70
CA VAL A 228 8.44 -5.69 -7.10
C VAL A 228 8.59 -5.83 -5.59
N THR A 229 7.70 -6.57 -4.94
CA THR A 229 7.75 -6.84 -3.50
C THR A 229 9.03 -7.60 -3.13
N ALA A 230 9.42 -8.62 -3.90
CA ALA A 230 10.66 -9.35 -3.69
C ALA A 230 11.90 -8.45 -3.84
N ALA A 231 11.91 -7.56 -4.85
CA ALA A 231 12.99 -6.60 -5.03
C ALA A 231 13.09 -5.61 -3.86
N LYS A 232 11.96 -5.08 -3.36
CA LYS A 232 11.92 -4.24 -2.14
C LYS A 232 12.53 -4.99 -0.95
N ARG A 233 12.15 -6.26 -0.72
CA ARG A 233 12.72 -7.10 0.34
C ARG A 233 14.22 -7.26 0.21
N LEU A 234 14.72 -7.55 -0.99
CA LEU A 234 16.15 -7.71 -1.26
C LEU A 234 16.95 -6.41 -1.06
N CYS A 235 16.37 -5.27 -1.42
CA CYS A 235 17.01 -3.96 -1.28
C CYS A 235 16.88 -3.35 0.12
N ARG A 236 16.11 -3.95 1.04
CA ARG A 236 15.83 -3.41 2.38
C ARG A 236 17.07 -3.18 3.25
N SER A 237 18.18 -3.83 2.94
CA SER A 237 19.46 -3.58 3.63
C SER A 237 20.15 -2.28 3.19
N VAL A 238 19.70 -1.69 2.08
CA VAL A 238 20.30 -0.49 1.45
C VAL A 238 19.35 0.70 1.57
N VAL A 239 18.06 0.47 1.33
CA VAL A 239 17.02 1.51 1.35
C VAL A 239 15.89 1.17 2.31
N GLY A 240 15.20 2.19 2.83
CA GLY A 240 13.92 1.99 3.50
C GLY A 240 12.84 1.56 2.49
N ILE A 241 11.82 0.85 2.98
CA ILE A 241 10.63 0.53 2.18
C ILE A 241 9.37 0.85 2.99
N ASP A 242 8.26 1.11 2.30
CA ASP A 242 6.94 1.27 2.91
C ASP A 242 6.43 -0.04 3.51
N SER A 243 6.20 -1.05 2.64
CA SER A 243 5.71 -2.36 3.02
C SER A 243 6.05 -3.42 1.97
N GLU A 244 5.86 -4.67 2.34
CA GLU A 244 5.86 -5.81 1.42
C GLU A 244 4.40 -6.14 1.10
N ALA A 245 3.86 -5.51 0.03
CA ALA A 245 2.48 -5.72 -0.37
C ALA A 245 2.26 -7.10 -1.02
N GLY A 246 1.22 -7.78 -0.59
CA GLY A 246 0.66 -8.95 -1.27
C GLY A 246 -0.50 -8.56 -2.21
N PRO A 247 -1.29 -9.55 -2.69
CA PRO A 247 -2.51 -9.29 -3.42
C PRO A 247 -3.49 -8.45 -2.59
N THR A 248 -4.25 -7.62 -3.27
CA THR A 248 -5.26 -6.78 -2.63
C THR A 248 -6.39 -7.61 -2.04
N GLU A 249 -6.98 -7.14 -0.95
CA GLU A 249 -8.01 -7.89 -0.22
C GLU A 249 -9.07 -6.98 0.41
N ILE A 250 -10.32 -7.39 0.31
CA ILE A 250 -11.44 -6.81 1.04
C ILE A 250 -12.04 -7.81 2.03
N ALA A 251 -12.41 -7.35 3.20
CA ALA A 251 -13.36 -8.02 4.08
C ALA A 251 -14.57 -7.12 4.33
N VAL A 252 -15.75 -7.67 4.18
CA VAL A 252 -17.01 -6.99 4.51
C VAL A 252 -17.58 -7.65 5.75
N LEU A 253 -17.72 -6.91 6.85
CA LEU A 253 -18.41 -7.34 8.06
C LEU A 253 -19.84 -6.79 8.04
N ALA A 254 -20.82 -7.67 7.92
CA ALA A 254 -22.21 -7.28 7.72
C ALA A 254 -23.18 -8.10 8.56
N ASP A 255 -24.28 -7.46 9.01
CA ASP A 255 -25.45 -8.11 9.60
C ASP A 255 -26.64 -8.13 8.63
N GLU A 256 -27.80 -8.61 9.06
CA GLU A 256 -28.99 -8.75 8.22
C GLU A 256 -29.59 -7.39 7.73
N SER A 257 -29.17 -6.27 8.30
CA SER A 257 -29.61 -4.92 7.89
C SER A 257 -28.93 -4.43 6.62
N ALA A 258 -27.85 -5.09 6.20
CA ALA A 258 -27.05 -4.70 5.05
C ALA A 258 -27.75 -4.98 3.72
N ASN A 259 -27.35 -4.23 2.69
CA ASN A 259 -27.86 -4.39 1.34
C ASN A 259 -26.99 -5.39 0.54
N ALA A 260 -27.54 -6.54 0.21
CA ALA A 260 -26.84 -7.60 -0.51
C ALA A 260 -26.31 -7.17 -1.88
N VAL A 261 -27.03 -6.28 -2.60
CA VAL A 261 -26.59 -5.77 -3.91
C VAL A 261 -25.34 -4.92 -3.78
N GLU A 262 -25.28 -4.03 -2.78
CA GLU A 262 -24.13 -3.16 -2.54
C GLU A 262 -22.90 -4.00 -2.20
N ILE A 263 -23.02 -4.92 -1.23
CA ILE A 263 -21.94 -5.86 -0.87
C ILE A 263 -21.44 -6.68 -2.07
N ALA A 264 -22.37 -7.16 -2.90
CA ALA A 264 -22.00 -7.92 -4.11
C ALA A 264 -21.15 -7.08 -5.07
N TYR A 265 -21.48 -5.80 -5.27
CA TYR A 265 -20.68 -4.90 -6.09
C TYR A 265 -19.29 -4.63 -5.49
N ASP A 266 -19.18 -4.44 -4.18
CA ASP A 266 -17.90 -4.19 -3.52
C ASP A 266 -16.97 -5.43 -3.62
N LEU A 267 -17.51 -6.64 -3.40
CA LEU A 267 -16.75 -7.89 -3.58
C LEU A 267 -16.34 -8.14 -5.04
N ILE A 268 -17.20 -7.82 -6.01
CA ILE A 268 -16.88 -7.91 -7.45
C ILE A 268 -15.82 -6.87 -7.82
N SER A 269 -15.97 -5.62 -7.39
CA SER A 269 -15.02 -4.55 -7.65
C SER A 269 -13.62 -4.91 -7.15
N GLN A 270 -13.51 -5.49 -5.96
CA GLN A 270 -12.24 -5.98 -5.44
C GLN A 270 -11.64 -7.08 -6.31
N ALA A 271 -12.46 -8.02 -6.78
CA ALA A 271 -12.02 -9.14 -7.61
C ALA A 271 -11.53 -8.71 -9.02
N GLU A 272 -11.87 -7.50 -9.48
CA GLU A 272 -11.39 -6.95 -10.75
C GLU A 272 -9.90 -6.61 -10.76
N HIS A 273 -9.29 -6.41 -9.59
CA HIS A 273 -7.90 -5.99 -9.50
C HIS A 273 -6.91 -7.06 -9.98
N ASP A 274 -7.10 -8.31 -9.52
CA ASP A 274 -6.18 -9.42 -9.83
C ASP A 274 -6.85 -10.76 -9.61
N THR A 275 -6.40 -11.82 -10.28
CA THR A 275 -6.92 -13.20 -10.07
C THR A 275 -6.66 -13.72 -8.65
N MET A 276 -5.67 -13.16 -7.95
CA MET A 276 -5.35 -13.47 -6.56
C MET A 276 -6.00 -12.51 -5.56
N ALA A 277 -6.78 -11.52 -6.01
CA ALA A 277 -7.52 -10.63 -5.12
C ALA A 277 -8.48 -11.43 -4.22
N ALA A 278 -8.54 -11.06 -2.95
CA ALA A 278 -9.38 -11.74 -1.97
C ALA A 278 -10.64 -10.93 -1.65
N SER A 279 -11.79 -11.58 -1.76
CA SER A 279 -13.10 -11.01 -1.43
C SER A 279 -13.78 -11.85 -0.35
N VAL A 280 -13.92 -11.31 0.87
CA VAL A 280 -14.41 -12.06 2.03
C VAL A 280 -15.63 -11.38 2.64
N LEU A 281 -16.74 -12.11 2.76
CA LEU A 281 -17.90 -11.68 3.53
C LEU A 281 -17.91 -12.36 4.90
N ILE A 282 -17.93 -11.60 5.97
CA ILE A 282 -18.10 -12.07 7.36
C ILE A 282 -19.49 -11.66 7.83
N THR A 283 -20.36 -12.61 8.15
CA THR A 283 -21.74 -12.30 8.56
C THR A 283 -22.31 -13.33 9.54
N ASP A 284 -23.23 -12.89 10.41
CA ASP A 284 -24.04 -13.73 11.26
C ASP A 284 -25.38 -14.14 10.60
N SER A 285 -25.70 -13.57 9.42
CA SER A 285 -26.92 -13.83 8.68
C SER A 285 -26.71 -14.79 7.51
N VAL A 286 -27.24 -16.01 7.62
CA VAL A 286 -27.26 -16.97 6.50
C VAL A 286 -28.06 -16.42 5.32
N LYS A 287 -29.16 -15.72 5.62
CA LYS A 287 -30.00 -15.11 4.60
C LYS A 287 -29.22 -14.10 3.77
N LEU A 288 -28.52 -13.15 4.45
CA LEU A 288 -27.69 -12.15 3.75
C LEU A 288 -26.60 -12.83 2.93
N ALA A 289 -25.93 -13.85 3.47
CA ALA A 289 -24.90 -14.59 2.76
C ALA A 289 -25.44 -15.22 1.45
N ASP A 290 -26.62 -15.84 1.51
CA ASP A 290 -27.25 -16.43 0.33
C ASP A 290 -27.69 -15.39 -0.70
N GLU A 291 -28.22 -14.25 -0.24
CA GLU A 291 -28.59 -13.12 -1.10
C GLU A 291 -27.38 -12.51 -1.77
N VAL A 292 -26.28 -12.25 -1.07
CA VAL A 292 -25.03 -11.71 -1.64
C VAL A 292 -24.45 -12.65 -2.70
N VAL A 293 -24.40 -13.94 -2.45
CA VAL A 293 -23.94 -14.93 -3.45
C VAL A 293 -24.82 -14.94 -4.69
N ALA A 294 -26.15 -14.86 -4.50
CA ALA A 294 -27.08 -14.76 -5.62
C ALA A 294 -26.85 -13.51 -6.45
N GLU A 295 -26.71 -12.35 -5.80
CA GLU A 295 -26.45 -11.06 -6.44
C GLU A 295 -25.10 -11.05 -7.17
N MET A 296 -24.04 -11.65 -6.61
CA MET A 296 -22.77 -11.79 -7.32
C MET A 296 -22.90 -12.64 -8.58
N ASN A 297 -23.61 -13.78 -8.51
CA ASN A 297 -23.86 -14.65 -9.68
C ASN A 297 -24.64 -13.93 -10.80
N GLU A 298 -25.52 -13.01 -10.44
CA GLU A 298 -26.27 -12.22 -11.40
C GLU A 298 -25.41 -11.12 -12.07
N ARG A 299 -24.38 -10.60 -11.36
CA ARG A 299 -23.69 -9.35 -11.75
C ARG A 299 -22.24 -9.48 -12.19
N TYR A 300 -21.50 -10.51 -11.77
CA TYR A 300 -20.07 -10.60 -12.06
C TYR A 300 -19.71 -10.51 -13.56
N HIS A 301 -20.64 -10.86 -14.43
CA HIS A 301 -20.42 -10.84 -15.88
C HIS A 301 -20.73 -9.48 -16.53
N ILE A 302 -21.17 -8.48 -15.76
CA ILE A 302 -21.42 -7.11 -16.24
C ILE A 302 -20.08 -6.38 -16.47
N THR A 303 -19.06 -6.73 -15.70
CA THR A 303 -17.72 -6.13 -15.83
C THR A 303 -16.99 -6.64 -17.08
N GLU A 304 -16.15 -5.78 -17.67
CA GLU A 304 -15.29 -6.14 -18.79
C GLU A 304 -14.24 -7.21 -18.40
N ASN A 305 -13.94 -7.35 -17.09
CA ASN A 305 -12.97 -8.29 -16.52
C ASN A 305 -13.63 -9.55 -15.94
N SER A 306 -14.79 -9.96 -16.44
CA SER A 306 -15.61 -11.04 -15.86
C SER A 306 -14.87 -12.37 -15.64
N GLU A 307 -13.94 -12.75 -16.52
CA GLU A 307 -13.12 -13.97 -16.37
C GLU A 307 -12.19 -13.85 -15.17
N ARG A 308 -11.52 -12.70 -15.00
CA ARG A 308 -10.66 -12.40 -13.85
C ARG A 308 -11.46 -12.42 -12.56
N VAL A 309 -12.63 -11.79 -12.55
CA VAL A 309 -13.52 -11.74 -11.39
C VAL A 309 -13.97 -13.15 -11.01
N ALA A 310 -14.36 -13.98 -11.97
CA ALA A 310 -14.77 -15.35 -11.70
C ALA A 310 -13.63 -16.19 -11.10
N GLU A 311 -12.40 -16.01 -11.59
CA GLU A 311 -11.21 -16.70 -11.05
C GLU A 311 -10.91 -16.24 -9.62
N ALA A 312 -10.91 -14.93 -9.35
CA ALA A 312 -10.64 -14.37 -8.03
C ALA A 312 -11.70 -14.78 -6.99
N LEU A 313 -12.97 -14.72 -7.34
CA LEU A 313 -14.07 -15.10 -6.45
C LEU A 313 -14.14 -16.62 -6.23
N GLY A 314 -13.77 -17.43 -7.23
CA GLY A 314 -13.71 -18.90 -7.11
C GLY A 314 -12.45 -19.43 -6.43
N GLY A 315 -11.48 -18.56 -6.11
CA GLY A 315 -10.23 -18.93 -5.48
C GLY A 315 -10.37 -19.20 -3.97
N GLN A 316 -9.39 -19.91 -3.39
CA GLN A 316 -9.36 -20.24 -1.95
C GLN A 316 -9.27 -19.01 -1.04
N GLN A 317 -8.84 -17.87 -1.59
CA GLN A 317 -8.71 -16.58 -0.89
C GLN A 317 -10.05 -15.87 -0.70
N SER A 318 -11.10 -16.28 -1.39
CA SER A 318 -12.42 -15.64 -1.38
C SER A 318 -13.48 -16.54 -0.76
N GLY A 319 -14.50 -15.95 -0.12
CA GLY A 319 -15.60 -16.73 0.41
C GLY A 319 -16.41 -16.04 1.49
N VAL A 320 -17.46 -16.75 1.95
CA VAL A 320 -18.31 -16.37 3.08
C VAL A 320 -17.78 -17.01 4.36
N VAL A 321 -17.73 -16.25 5.43
CA VAL A 321 -17.46 -16.70 6.80
C VAL A 321 -18.71 -16.46 7.64
N LEU A 322 -19.39 -17.54 8.02
CA LEU A 322 -20.55 -17.49 8.92
C LEU A 322 -20.10 -17.54 10.38
N VAL A 323 -20.61 -16.62 11.17
CA VAL A 323 -20.33 -16.48 12.62
C VAL A 323 -21.61 -16.51 13.42
N ASP A 324 -21.51 -16.67 14.75
CA ASP A 324 -22.68 -16.71 15.63
C ASP A 324 -23.38 -15.35 15.79
N ASP A 325 -22.57 -14.29 15.87
CA ASP A 325 -23.01 -12.92 16.11
C ASP A 325 -21.95 -11.91 15.61
N ILE A 326 -22.29 -10.64 15.63
CA ILE A 326 -21.37 -9.55 15.21
C ILE A 326 -20.13 -9.47 16.12
N ALA A 327 -20.20 -9.86 17.39
CA ALA A 327 -19.04 -9.92 18.27
C ALA A 327 -18.03 -10.98 17.81
N ALA A 328 -18.51 -12.14 17.35
CA ALA A 328 -17.68 -13.15 16.70
C ALA A 328 -17.13 -12.66 15.35
N GLY A 329 -17.92 -11.90 14.59
CA GLY A 329 -17.51 -11.22 13.36
C GLY A 329 -16.38 -10.24 13.59
N ILE A 330 -16.44 -9.41 14.62
CA ILE A 330 -15.37 -8.49 15.02
C ILE A 330 -14.07 -9.26 15.33
N ARG A 331 -14.17 -10.37 16.06
CA ARG A 331 -12.98 -11.23 16.34
C ARG A 331 -12.39 -11.79 15.04
N ALA A 332 -13.24 -12.25 14.13
CA ALA A 332 -12.80 -12.77 12.83
C ALA A 332 -12.15 -11.66 11.98
N ALA A 333 -12.76 -10.47 11.87
CA ALA A 333 -12.22 -9.32 11.17
C ALA A 333 -10.85 -8.87 11.73
N ASN A 334 -10.73 -8.79 13.06
CA ASN A 334 -9.45 -8.47 13.72
C ASN A 334 -8.38 -9.56 13.52
N ALA A 335 -8.77 -10.84 13.46
CA ALA A 335 -7.86 -11.93 13.17
C ALA A 335 -7.41 -11.92 11.71
N TYR A 336 -8.32 -11.56 10.81
CA TYR A 336 -8.06 -11.41 9.39
C TYR A 336 -7.12 -10.23 9.13
N GLY A 337 -7.41 -9.04 9.66
CA GLY A 337 -6.60 -7.85 9.47
C GLY A 337 -6.56 -7.46 8.00
N ALA A 338 -7.72 -7.22 7.40
CA ALA A 338 -7.89 -6.90 5.99
C ALA A 338 -7.16 -5.62 5.58
N GLU A 339 -6.79 -5.52 4.30
CA GLU A 339 -6.39 -4.27 3.66
C GLU A 339 -7.55 -3.27 3.70
N HIS A 340 -8.69 -3.66 3.13
CA HIS A 340 -9.93 -2.89 3.16
C HIS A 340 -10.94 -3.62 4.04
N LEU A 341 -11.44 -2.97 5.09
CA LEU A 341 -12.53 -3.50 5.91
C LEU A 341 -13.76 -2.61 5.78
N GLU A 342 -14.79 -3.12 5.14
CA GLU A 342 -16.11 -2.48 5.13
C GLU A 342 -16.98 -3.00 6.27
N ILE A 343 -17.78 -2.11 6.87
CA ILE A 343 -18.69 -2.45 7.96
C ILE A 343 -20.09 -2.02 7.58
N HIS A 344 -20.95 -3.01 7.32
CA HIS A 344 -22.35 -2.85 6.94
C HIS A 344 -23.26 -3.47 8.01
N THR A 345 -23.30 -2.85 9.19
CA THR A 345 -24.12 -3.29 10.31
C THR A 345 -25.07 -2.17 10.76
N GLU A 346 -26.12 -2.53 11.53
CA GLU A 346 -27.07 -1.55 12.06
C GLU A 346 -26.36 -0.44 12.83
N ASP A 347 -25.32 -0.75 13.64
CA ASP A 347 -24.47 0.22 14.32
C ASP A 347 -23.00 0.09 13.86
N SER A 348 -22.74 0.49 12.61
CA SER A 348 -21.43 0.41 12.00
C SER A 348 -20.36 1.21 12.76
N HIS A 349 -20.71 2.32 13.41
CA HIS A 349 -19.76 3.12 14.20
C HIS A 349 -19.31 2.42 15.48
N ALA A 350 -20.25 1.80 16.20
CA ALA A 350 -19.90 1.01 17.40
C ALA A 350 -19.09 -0.23 17.08
N VAL A 351 -19.32 -0.85 15.92
CA VAL A 351 -18.53 -1.99 15.43
C VAL A 351 -17.13 -1.51 15.03
N ALA A 352 -17.01 -0.43 14.26
CA ALA A 352 -15.73 0.14 13.84
C ALA A 352 -14.82 0.50 15.02
N ALA A 353 -15.38 1.02 16.11
CA ALA A 353 -14.63 1.35 17.33
C ALA A 353 -13.96 0.13 18.00
N GLN A 354 -14.38 -1.09 17.68
CA GLN A 354 -13.83 -2.34 18.20
C GLN A 354 -12.85 -3.02 17.23
N ILE A 355 -12.68 -2.47 16.04
CA ILE A 355 -11.70 -2.97 15.08
C ILE A 355 -10.32 -2.41 15.44
N THR A 356 -9.35 -3.31 15.54
CA THR A 356 -7.96 -2.98 15.89
C THR A 356 -6.97 -3.28 14.76
N ASN A 357 -7.38 -4.09 13.79
CA ASN A 357 -6.51 -4.57 12.72
C ASN A 357 -7.22 -4.45 11.36
N ALA A 358 -6.96 -3.37 10.67
CA ALA A 358 -7.35 -3.16 9.27
C ALA A 358 -6.39 -2.11 8.65
N GLY A 359 -6.17 -2.20 7.35
CA GLY A 359 -5.44 -1.17 6.60
C GLY A 359 -6.24 0.12 6.53
N ALA A 360 -7.52 0.02 6.12
CA ALA A 360 -8.51 1.08 6.19
C ALA A 360 -9.88 0.51 6.61
N ILE A 361 -10.68 1.33 7.29
CA ILE A 361 -12.03 0.98 7.73
C ILE A 361 -13.03 1.90 7.03
N PHE A 362 -13.98 1.29 6.33
CA PHE A 362 -15.05 1.96 5.59
C PHE A 362 -16.37 1.75 6.34
N ILE A 363 -17.01 2.83 6.77
CA ILE A 363 -18.16 2.76 7.68
C ILE A 363 -19.46 3.02 6.93
N GLY A 364 -20.29 1.98 6.83
CA GLY A 364 -21.63 2.04 6.28
C GLY A 364 -21.66 2.20 4.76
N ARG A 365 -22.87 2.12 4.20
CA ARG A 365 -23.17 2.05 2.78
C ARG A 365 -22.71 3.22 1.90
N PHE A 366 -22.32 4.35 2.49
CA PHE A 366 -21.87 5.55 1.76
C PHE A 366 -20.35 5.68 1.70
N SER A 367 -19.63 4.67 2.12
CA SER A 367 -18.17 4.66 2.16
C SER A 367 -17.61 3.42 1.41
N PRO A 368 -17.89 3.26 0.10
CA PRO A 368 -17.34 2.14 -0.66
C PRO A 368 -15.82 2.28 -0.86
N VAL A 369 -15.12 1.16 -1.08
CA VAL A 369 -13.65 1.14 -1.29
C VAL A 369 -13.17 2.12 -2.37
N PRO A 370 -13.82 2.26 -3.56
CA PRO A 370 -13.38 3.21 -4.58
C PRO A 370 -13.32 4.66 -4.11
N LEU A 371 -14.12 5.03 -3.09
CA LEU A 371 -14.00 6.35 -2.48
C LEU A 371 -12.63 6.53 -1.82
N GLY A 372 -12.13 5.51 -1.11
CA GLY A 372 -10.80 5.49 -0.50
C GLY A 372 -9.69 5.54 -1.53
N ASP A 373 -9.87 4.84 -2.65
CA ASP A 373 -8.88 4.75 -3.71
C ASP A 373 -8.63 6.07 -4.44
N TYR A 374 -9.65 6.94 -4.54
CA TYR A 374 -9.55 8.12 -5.38
C TYR A 374 -9.80 9.45 -4.68
N ALA A 375 -10.79 9.54 -3.78
CA ALA A 375 -11.32 10.84 -3.39
C ALA A 375 -11.63 11.03 -1.90
N ALA A 376 -11.46 10.05 -1.03
CA ALA A 376 -11.67 10.22 0.41
C ALA A 376 -10.64 11.17 1.05
N GLY A 377 -9.43 11.21 0.49
CA GLY A 377 -8.30 11.96 1.04
C GLY A 377 -7.35 11.11 1.90
N SER A 378 -7.74 9.89 2.26
CA SER A 378 -6.87 8.88 2.87
C SER A 378 -5.86 8.33 1.85
N ASN A 379 -5.22 7.21 2.15
CA ASN A 379 -4.27 6.58 1.25
C ASN A 379 -4.70 5.15 0.92
N HIS A 380 -4.53 4.74 -0.33
CA HIS A 380 -4.84 3.39 -0.78
C HIS A 380 -3.62 2.44 -0.78
N VAL A 381 -2.43 2.92 -0.47
CA VAL A 381 -1.26 2.06 -0.27
C VAL A 381 -1.32 1.52 1.15
N LEU A 382 -1.93 0.37 1.30
CA LEU A 382 -2.34 -0.22 2.58
C LEU A 382 -1.59 -1.53 2.87
N PRO A 383 -1.49 -1.94 4.14
CA PRO A 383 -0.93 -3.24 4.49
C PRO A 383 -1.87 -4.36 4.08
N THR A 384 -1.34 -5.35 3.36
CA THR A 384 -2.05 -6.54 2.89
C THR A 384 -1.64 -7.79 3.67
N SER A 385 -2.23 -8.94 3.36
CA SER A 385 -1.84 -10.25 3.90
C SER A 385 -1.84 -10.30 5.44
N GLY A 386 -2.74 -9.54 6.07
CA GLY A 386 -2.89 -9.45 7.51
C GLY A 386 -1.75 -8.70 8.22
N THR A 387 -0.90 -7.98 7.50
CA THR A 387 0.17 -7.16 8.10
C THR A 387 -0.39 -5.91 8.79
N ALA A 388 -1.66 -5.55 8.58
CA ALA A 388 -2.38 -4.53 9.32
C ALA A 388 -2.38 -4.72 10.86
N ARG A 389 -1.95 -5.90 11.33
CA ARG A 389 -1.74 -6.17 12.76
C ARG A 389 -0.52 -5.47 13.36
N HIS A 390 0.42 -5.01 12.53
CA HIS A 390 1.68 -4.39 12.96
C HIS A 390 2.19 -3.33 11.99
N SER A 391 1.48 -3.07 10.89
CA SER A 391 1.85 -2.08 9.89
C SER A 391 0.66 -1.15 9.61
N SER A 392 0.96 0.06 9.19
CA SER A 392 -0.03 1.07 8.80
C SER A 392 0.01 1.31 7.30
N GLY A 393 -1.05 1.90 6.76
CA GLY A 393 -1.04 2.44 5.41
C GLY A 393 -0.03 3.58 5.24
N LEU A 394 0.33 3.85 4.00
CA LEU A 394 1.23 4.93 3.64
C LEU A 394 0.65 6.27 4.11
N SER A 395 1.47 7.07 4.75
CA SER A 395 1.07 8.38 5.23
C SER A 395 2.29 9.31 5.33
N THR A 396 2.08 10.54 5.74
CA THR A 396 3.14 11.51 6.04
C THR A 396 4.18 10.92 7.03
N LEU A 397 3.73 10.10 8.00
CA LEU A 397 4.62 9.44 8.96
C LEU A 397 5.62 8.47 8.32
N THR A 398 5.27 7.85 7.22
CA THR A 398 6.13 6.91 6.50
C THR A 398 7.43 7.56 6.03
N PHE A 399 7.38 8.85 5.72
CA PHE A 399 8.50 9.63 5.19
C PHE A 399 9.25 10.43 6.27
N LEU A 400 8.94 10.22 7.55
CA LEU A 400 9.54 10.92 8.67
C LEU A 400 10.37 9.97 9.53
N LYS A 401 11.54 10.43 9.93
CA LYS A 401 12.38 9.78 10.94
C LYS A 401 12.17 10.49 12.28
N SER A 402 11.85 9.74 13.32
CA SER A 402 11.84 10.25 14.69
C SER A 402 13.26 10.21 15.25
N VAL A 403 13.79 11.38 15.65
CA VAL A 403 15.12 11.55 16.22
C VAL A 403 15.02 12.19 17.60
N HIS A 404 15.58 11.54 18.60
CA HIS A 404 15.62 12.09 19.93
C HIS A 404 16.82 13.02 20.08
N VAL A 405 16.56 14.26 20.52
CA VAL A 405 17.57 15.24 20.90
C VAL A 405 17.58 15.32 22.42
N ILE A 406 18.73 15.03 23.03
CA ILE A 406 18.91 14.99 24.48
C ILE A 406 19.76 16.20 24.86
N ASP A 407 19.20 17.11 25.65
CA ASP A 407 19.85 18.33 26.10
C ASP A 407 19.78 18.44 27.62
N TYR A 408 20.95 18.39 28.27
CA TYR A 408 21.06 18.48 29.69
C TYR A 408 22.04 19.59 30.07
N ASN A 409 21.66 20.42 31.01
CA ASN A 409 22.60 21.33 31.64
C ASN A 409 23.38 20.61 32.77
N GLU A 410 24.34 21.29 33.39
CA GLU A 410 25.18 20.74 34.45
C GLU A 410 24.39 20.25 35.67
N GLU A 411 23.35 21.00 36.07
CA GLU A 411 22.49 20.64 37.20
C GLU A 411 21.69 19.37 36.92
N GLY A 412 21.09 19.28 35.76
CA GLY A 412 20.37 18.10 35.31
C GLY A 412 21.27 16.87 35.23
N LEU A 413 22.46 17.01 34.65
CA LEU A 413 23.43 15.91 34.59
C LEU A 413 23.86 15.44 35.98
N ARG A 414 24.15 16.36 36.91
CA ARG A 414 24.48 16.02 38.31
C ARG A 414 23.33 15.26 38.99
N GLY A 415 22.08 15.65 38.73
CA GLY A 415 20.91 15.01 39.30
C GLY A 415 20.73 13.53 38.93
N VAL A 416 21.25 13.09 37.76
CA VAL A 416 21.13 11.71 37.28
C VAL A 416 22.45 10.93 37.31
N ALA A 417 23.57 11.57 37.66
CA ALA A 417 24.93 11.01 37.56
C ALA A 417 25.06 9.67 38.29
N ASP A 418 24.59 9.57 39.52
CA ASP A 418 24.69 8.35 40.33
C ASP A 418 23.94 7.18 39.69
N THR A 419 22.78 7.45 39.08
CA THR A 419 22.01 6.45 38.36
C THR A 419 22.76 5.96 37.13
N VAL A 420 23.32 6.87 36.34
CA VAL A 420 24.11 6.53 35.14
C VAL A 420 25.34 5.72 35.53
N ILE A 421 26.09 6.17 36.54
CA ILE A 421 27.29 5.46 37.03
C ILE A 421 26.95 4.05 37.53
N THR A 422 25.88 3.92 38.29
CA THR A 422 25.44 2.62 38.84
C THR A 422 25.08 1.63 37.72
N LEU A 423 24.27 2.07 36.75
CA LEU A 423 23.86 1.23 35.64
C LEU A 423 25.00 0.91 34.67
N SER A 424 25.89 1.87 34.42
CA SER A 424 27.09 1.66 33.58
C SER A 424 28.01 0.59 34.17
N LYS A 425 28.20 0.59 35.50
CA LYS A 425 29.00 -0.45 36.18
C LYS A 425 28.37 -1.84 36.05
N LEU A 426 27.02 -1.95 36.07
CA LEU A 426 26.33 -3.22 35.89
C LEU A 426 26.45 -3.74 34.47
N SER A 427 26.36 -2.86 33.47
CA SER A 427 26.45 -3.23 32.06
C SER A 427 27.87 -3.43 31.56
N LEU A 428 28.89 -3.12 32.35
CA LEU A 428 30.32 -3.18 31.98
C LEU A 428 30.69 -2.39 30.71
N ILE A 429 29.89 -1.34 30.43
CA ILE A 429 30.04 -0.44 29.28
C ILE A 429 30.17 0.99 29.83
N HIS A 430 30.84 1.86 29.10
CA HIS A 430 31.02 3.28 29.48
C HIS A 430 31.76 3.51 30.81
N ILE A 431 32.80 2.72 31.06
CA ILE A 431 33.70 2.88 32.23
C ILE A 431 34.77 3.89 31.89
#